data_ee1c0a09a9cd099113b8af318ce8dc40
#
_entry.id   ee1c0a09a9cd099113b8af318ce8dc40
#
_cell.length_a   1.000
_cell.length_b   1.000
_cell.length_c   1.000
_cell.angle_alpha   90.00
_cell.angle_beta   90.00
_cell.angle_gamma   90.00
#
_symmetry.space_group_name_H-M   'P 1'
#
loop_
_entity.id
_entity.type
_entity.pdbx_description
1 polymer ?
#
loop_
_entity_poly.entity_id
_entity_poly.type
_entity_poly.pdbx_seq_one_letter_code
_entity_poly.pdbx_strand_id
1 'polypeptide(L)' 'MNEAQQIDLNHRIDKLRSEHRALDEELENLSHDPLTDDLQMQRLKKRKLFLKDSIDHLEHKLAPELSA' A
#
# COMPACT_ATOMS: atom_id res chain seq x y z
N MET A 1 16.71 -14.76 7.68
CA MET A 1 15.28 -15.04 7.49
C MET A 1 15.11 -16.37 6.80
N ASN A 2 14.24 -17.23 7.30
CA ASN A 2 14.04 -18.53 6.67
C ASN A 2 13.02 -18.44 5.51
N GLU A 3 12.92 -19.54 4.76
CA GLU A 3 12.06 -19.60 3.58
C GLU A 3 10.59 -19.34 3.91
N ALA A 4 10.11 -19.91 5.02
CA ALA A 4 8.71 -19.73 5.42
C ALA A 4 8.39 -18.27 5.73
N GLN A 5 9.32 -17.57 6.37
CA GLN A 5 9.15 -16.15 6.66
C GLN A 5 9.17 -15.31 5.38
N GLN A 6 9.99 -15.66 4.41
CA GLN A 6 10.03 -14.96 3.13
C GLN A 6 8.73 -15.12 2.37
N ILE A 7 8.16 -16.33 2.34
CA ILE A 7 6.88 -16.58 1.69
C ILE A 7 5.78 -15.78 2.35
N ASP A 8 5.74 -15.75 3.68
CA ASP A 8 4.75 -14.99 4.43
C ASP A 8 4.85 -13.49 4.15
N LEU A 9 6.06 -12.95 4.12
CA LEU A 9 6.28 -11.55 3.80
C LEU A 9 5.85 -11.21 2.38
N ASN A 10 6.16 -12.08 1.42
CA ASN A 10 5.73 -11.89 0.04
C ASN A 10 4.22 -11.85 -0.08
N HIS A 11 3.51 -12.73 0.62
CA HIS A 11 2.06 -12.73 0.63
C HIS A 11 1.49 -11.44 1.21
N ARG A 12 2.09 -10.94 2.28
CA ARG A 12 1.68 -9.66 2.88
C ARG A 12 1.89 -8.49 1.94
N ILE A 13 3.03 -8.47 1.28
CA ILE A 13 3.34 -7.41 0.30
C ILE A 13 2.35 -7.44 -0.84
N ASP A 14 2.07 -8.60 -1.40
CA ASP A 14 1.11 -8.74 -2.49
C ASP A 14 -0.27 -8.26 -2.09
N LYS A 15 -0.70 -8.61 -0.89
CA LYS A 15 -2.00 -8.18 -0.38
C LYS A 15 -2.05 -6.66 -0.23
N LEU A 16 -1.01 -6.08 0.34
CA LEU A 16 -0.92 -4.63 0.51
C LEU A 16 -0.87 -3.90 -0.83
N ARG A 17 -0.16 -4.45 -1.80
CA ARG A 17 -0.11 -3.88 -3.15
C ARG A 17 -1.48 -3.88 -3.81
N SER A 18 -2.24 -4.96 -3.64
CA SER A 18 -3.61 -5.05 -4.16
C SER A 18 -4.51 -4.00 -3.52
N GLU A 19 -4.40 -3.83 -2.21
CA GLU A 19 -5.17 -2.82 -1.50
C GLU A 19 -4.77 -1.40 -1.93
N HIS A 20 -3.48 -1.17 -2.11
CA HIS A 20 -2.96 0.12 -2.57
C HIS A 20 -3.52 0.46 -3.96
N ARG A 21 -3.52 -0.51 -4.86
CA ARG A 21 -4.06 -0.33 -6.21
C ARG A 21 -5.54 -0.03 -6.18
N ALA A 22 -6.29 -0.75 -5.35
CA ALA A 22 -7.73 -0.53 -5.21
C ALA A 22 -8.02 0.88 -4.69
N LEU A 23 -7.23 1.36 -3.73
CA LEU A 23 -7.37 2.71 -3.23
C LEU A 23 -7.04 3.77 -4.28
N ASP A 24 -6.02 3.51 -5.10
CA ASP A 24 -5.67 4.41 -6.20
C ASP A 24 -6.83 4.57 -7.18
N GLU A 25 -7.45 3.46 -7.56
CA GLU A 25 -8.60 3.47 -8.46
C GLU A 25 -9.78 4.20 -7.84
N GLU A 26 -10.04 3.94 -6.56
CA GLU A 26 -11.13 4.60 -5.85
C GLU A 26 -10.91 6.09 -5.75
N LEU A 27 -9.69 6.53 -5.43
CA LEU A 27 -9.34 7.95 -5.38
C LEU A 27 -9.50 8.61 -6.74
N GLU A 28 -9.08 7.95 -7.80
CA GLU A 28 -9.23 8.49 -9.14
C GLU A 28 -10.70 8.67 -9.50
N ASN A 29 -11.53 7.67 -9.21
CA ASN A 29 -12.96 7.75 -9.48
C ASN A 29 -13.60 8.87 -8.67
N LEU A 30 -13.25 9.01 -7.40
CA LEU A 30 -13.80 10.05 -6.54
C LEU A 30 -13.34 11.44 -6.96
N SER A 31 -12.13 11.57 -7.50
CA SER A 31 -11.62 12.87 -7.94
C SER A 31 -12.39 13.42 -9.13
N HIS A 32 -13.08 12.58 -9.87
CA HIS A 32 -13.93 12.98 -11.00
C HIS A 32 -15.39 13.23 -10.60
N ASP A 33 -15.73 12.94 -9.34
CA ASP A 33 -17.09 13.13 -8.84
C ASP A 33 -17.19 14.47 -8.12
N PRO A 34 -18.01 15.41 -8.65
CA PRO A 34 -18.14 16.75 -8.04
C PRO A 34 -18.82 16.72 -6.68
N LEU A 35 -19.46 15.60 -6.31
CA LEU A 35 -20.14 15.46 -5.02
C LEU A 35 -19.26 14.82 -3.95
N THR A 36 -18.01 14.49 -4.28
CA THR A 36 -17.11 13.86 -3.33
C THR A 36 -16.74 14.82 -2.20
N ASP A 37 -16.82 14.32 -0.97
CA ASP A 37 -16.43 15.05 0.21
C ASP A 37 -14.90 15.09 0.34
N ASP A 38 -14.34 16.29 0.57
CA ASP A 38 -12.90 16.46 0.75
C ASP A 38 -12.36 15.65 1.92
N LEU A 39 -13.16 15.52 2.99
CA LEU A 39 -12.74 14.74 4.15
C LEU A 39 -12.56 13.26 3.79
N GLN A 40 -13.46 12.72 2.98
CA GLN A 40 -13.34 11.34 2.51
C GLN A 40 -12.10 11.16 1.66
N MET A 41 -11.82 12.11 0.77
CA MET A 41 -10.62 12.08 -0.05
C MET A 41 -9.35 12.07 0.80
N GLN A 42 -9.31 12.92 1.83
CA GLN A 42 -8.16 12.98 2.72
C GLN A 42 -7.93 11.67 3.47
N ARG A 43 -9.00 11.04 3.93
CA ARG A 43 -8.91 9.76 4.63
C ARG A 43 -8.34 8.67 3.73
N LEU A 44 -8.79 8.61 2.48
CA LEU A 44 -8.31 7.63 1.52
C LEU A 44 -6.85 7.88 1.16
N LYS A 45 -6.45 9.15 1.01
CA LYS A 45 -5.06 9.51 0.75
C LYS A 45 -4.15 9.11 1.88
N LYS A 46 -4.57 9.31 3.13
CA LYS A 46 -3.80 8.89 4.29
C LYS A 46 -3.64 7.37 4.34
N ARG A 47 -4.71 6.65 4.05
CA ARG A 47 -4.66 5.18 4.01
C ARG A 47 -3.72 4.69 2.91
N LYS A 48 -3.75 5.33 1.74
CA LYS A 48 -2.86 4.99 0.65
C LYS A 48 -1.39 5.18 1.05
N LEU A 49 -1.07 6.30 1.69
CA LEU A 49 0.28 6.57 2.16
C LEU A 49 0.73 5.55 3.20
N PHE A 50 -0.17 5.20 4.12
CA PHE A 50 0.13 4.18 5.12
C PHE A 50 0.44 2.83 4.48
N LEU A 51 -0.35 2.43 3.48
CA LEU A 51 -0.11 1.17 2.75
C LEU A 51 1.22 1.20 2.01
N LYS A 52 1.55 2.31 1.38
CA LYS A 52 2.83 2.45 0.68
C LYS A 52 4.00 2.33 1.65
N ASP A 53 3.93 2.99 2.79
CA ASP A 53 4.97 2.92 3.81
C ASP A 53 5.12 1.49 4.32
N SER A 54 4.02 0.79 4.54
CA SER A 54 4.04 -0.60 4.98
C SER A 54 4.69 -1.51 3.95
N ILE A 55 4.38 -1.32 2.68
CA ILE A 55 4.98 -2.08 1.58
C ILE A 55 6.49 -1.86 1.55
N ASP A 56 6.92 -0.61 1.60
CA ASP A 56 8.35 -0.26 1.60
C ASP A 56 9.07 -0.92 2.77
N HIS A 57 8.47 -0.86 3.95
CA HIS A 57 9.05 -1.45 5.15
C HIS A 57 9.23 -2.97 5.00
N LEU A 58 8.23 -3.66 4.47
CA LEU A 58 8.30 -5.10 4.27
C LEU A 58 9.29 -5.48 3.17
N GLU A 59 9.37 -4.69 2.10
CA GLU A 59 10.34 -4.92 1.03
C GLU A 59 11.77 -4.78 1.55
N HIS A 60 12.03 -3.83 2.43
CA HIS A 60 13.35 -3.69 3.06
C HIS A 60 13.72 -4.92 3.89
N LYS A 61 12.74 -5.54 4.53
CA LYS A 61 12.98 -6.77 5.28
C LYS A 61 13.34 -7.94 4.39
N LEU A 62 12.75 -8.00 3.19
CA LEU A 62 13.04 -9.07 2.23
C LEU A 62 14.41 -8.94 1.59
N ALA A 63 14.86 -7.72 1.37
CA ALA A 63 16.12 -7.46 0.66
C ALA A 63 16.93 -6.40 1.38
N PRO A 64 17.39 -6.67 2.62
CA PRO A 64 18.14 -5.67 3.38
C PRO A 64 19.44 -5.25 2.72
N GLU A 65 20.02 -6.09 1.90
CA GLU A 65 21.28 -5.81 1.22
C GLU A 65 21.14 -4.71 0.17
N LEU A 66 19.94 -4.57 -0.38
CA LEU A 66 19.67 -3.56 -1.39
C LEU A 66 19.42 -2.19 -0.80
N SER A 67 19.24 -2.12 0.51
CA SER A 67 18.97 -0.86 1.19
C SER A 67 20.24 -0.16 1.71
N ALA A 68 21.37 -0.78 1.50
CA ALA A 68 22.64 -0.25 1.96
C ALA A 68 23.09 1.00 1.19
#